data_427d1eda8b460aea376114c027529ffe
#
_entry.id   427d1eda8b460aea376114c027529ffe
#
_cell.length_a   1.000
_cell.length_b   1.000
_cell.length_c   1.000
_cell.angle_alpha   90.00
_cell.angle_beta   90.00
_cell.angle_gamma   90.00
#
_symmetry.space_group_name_H-M   'P 1'
#
loop_
_entity.id
_entity.type
_entity.pdbx_description
1 polymer ?
#
loop_
_entity_poly.entity_id
_entity_poly.type
_entity_poly.pdbx_seq_one_letter_code
_entity_poly.pdbx_strand_id
1 'polypeptide(L)'
;MPEEKKEIPKRKLQARNCFVCGSDNSRGLRIPFYYDGTSVRAEFVPNEDLCGFDGMVHGGIIFSLADEAMMHLIWASGMKAITAEITMRYHNYARTNREINLTADFEMVGKRLIKAKCEIYNDSGKKIATARGKFLPFSGDDEKVFKKRF
;
A
#
# COMPACT_ATOMS: atom_id res chain seq x y z
N MET A 1 -5.00 -1.18 -37.26
CA MET A 1 -5.94 -1.12 -36.13
C MET A 1 -5.14 -1.30 -34.86
N PRO A 2 -5.11 -0.35 -33.96
CA PRO A 2 -4.48 -0.59 -32.67
C PRO A 2 -5.31 -1.65 -31.94
N GLU A 3 -4.64 -2.72 -31.48
CA GLU A 3 -5.26 -3.69 -30.59
C GLU A 3 -5.77 -2.94 -29.36
N GLU A 4 -7.08 -3.00 -29.11
CA GLU A 4 -7.64 -2.58 -27.83
C GLU A 4 -6.91 -3.37 -26.75
N LYS A 5 -6.08 -2.69 -25.96
CA LYS A 5 -5.53 -3.28 -24.73
C LYS A 5 -6.72 -3.63 -23.87
N LYS A 6 -7.07 -4.91 -23.82
CA LYS A 6 -8.04 -5.44 -22.87
C LYS A 6 -7.60 -4.96 -21.51
N GLU A 7 -8.35 -4.03 -20.91
CA GLU A 7 -8.09 -3.61 -19.53
C GLU A 7 -8.17 -4.85 -18.64
N ILE A 8 -7.04 -5.19 -18.02
CA ILE A 8 -7.01 -6.28 -17.05
C ILE A 8 -7.91 -5.85 -15.88
N PRO A 9 -8.91 -6.65 -15.50
CA PRO A 9 -9.81 -6.27 -14.43
C PRO A 9 -9.00 -6.01 -13.15
N LYS A 10 -9.08 -4.82 -12.61
CA LYS A 10 -8.43 -4.44 -11.36
C LYS A 10 -9.24 -4.99 -10.19
N ARG A 11 -8.61 -5.83 -9.38
CA ARG A 11 -9.21 -6.34 -8.16
C ARG A 11 -9.08 -5.32 -7.03
N LYS A 12 -10.20 -4.89 -6.49
CA LYS A 12 -10.25 -4.01 -5.31
C LYS A 12 -9.85 -4.79 -4.05
N LEU A 13 -8.93 -4.23 -3.28
CA LEU A 13 -8.41 -4.79 -2.04
C LEU A 13 -8.78 -3.87 -0.88
N GLN A 14 -9.60 -4.36 0.03
CA GLN A 14 -10.07 -3.58 1.17
C GLN A 14 -10.47 -4.52 2.30
N ALA A 15 -9.71 -4.51 3.38
CA ALA A 15 -10.03 -5.28 4.59
C ALA A 15 -11.05 -4.51 5.45
N ARG A 16 -12.01 -5.22 6.06
CA ARG A 16 -13.14 -4.60 6.76
C ARG A 16 -12.75 -3.60 7.83
N ASN A 17 -11.84 -3.99 8.72
CA ASN A 17 -11.52 -3.25 9.94
C ASN A 17 -10.09 -2.68 9.93
N CYS A 18 -9.36 -2.79 8.83
CA CYS A 18 -8.01 -2.24 8.72
C CYS A 18 -8.03 -0.72 8.87
N PHE A 19 -7.08 -0.18 9.63
CA PHE A 19 -6.94 1.26 9.80
C PHE A 19 -6.69 2.01 8.49
N VAL A 20 -5.95 1.41 7.55
CA VAL A 20 -5.61 2.07 6.29
C VAL A 20 -6.71 1.87 5.25
N CYS A 21 -7.11 0.62 4.99
CA CYS A 21 -8.02 0.30 3.89
C CYS A 21 -9.45 -0.08 4.33
N GLY A 22 -9.70 -0.27 5.62
CA GLY A 22 -10.96 -0.83 6.11
C GLY A 22 -12.17 0.06 5.90
N SER A 23 -13.17 -0.43 5.18
CA SER A 23 -14.42 0.30 4.93
C SER A 23 -15.24 0.52 6.20
N ASP A 24 -15.10 -0.36 7.21
CA ASP A 24 -15.90 -0.34 8.44
C ASP A 24 -15.17 0.32 9.62
N ASN A 25 -13.91 0.71 9.46
CA ASN A 25 -13.18 1.42 10.50
C ASN A 25 -13.50 2.92 10.46
N SER A 26 -14.29 3.40 11.41
CA SER A 26 -14.73 4.80 11.46
C SER A 26 -13.59 5.81 11.67
N ARG A 27 -12.47 5.38 12.23
CA ARG A 27 -11.27 6.21 12.46
C ARG A 27 -10.17 5.97 11.42
N GLY A 28 -10.40 5.04 10.49
CA GLY A 28 -9.43 4.68 9.47
C GLY A 28 -9.44 5.61 8.27
N LEU A 29 -8.47 5.39 7.41
CA LEU A 29 -8.29 6.18 6.18
C LEU A 29 -9.24 5.74 5.07
N ARG A 30 -9.72 4.49 5.12
CA ARG A 30 -10.67 3.88 4.17
C ARG A 30 -10.21 3.96 2.71
N ILE A 31 -8.92 3.80 2.49
CA ILE A 31 -8.32 3.89 1.17
C ILE A 31 -8.45 2.55 0.45
N PRO A 32 -9.11 2.50 -0.71
CA PRO A 32 -9.12 1.30 -1.52
C PRO A 32 -7.81 1.15 -2.29
N PHE A 33 -7.30 -0.08 -2.31
CA PHE A 33 -6.15 -0.48 -3.13
C PHE A 33 -6.62 -1.35 -4.28
N TYR A 34 -5.88 -1.37 -5.37
CA TYR A 34 -6.24 -2.14 -6.56
C TYR A 34 -5.05 -2.98 -7.03
N TYR A 35 -5.31 -4.26 -7.28
CA TYR A 35 -4.35 -5.20 -7.81
C TYR A 35 -4.66 -5.52 -9.27
N ASP A 36 -3.68 -5.35 -10.15
CA ASP A 36 -3.82 -5.57 -11.59
C ASP A 36 -3.26 -6.92 -12.08
N GLY A 37 -2.86 -7.80 -11.15
CA GLY A 37 -2.18 -9.06 -11.42
C GLY A 37 -0.65 -8.99 -11.30
N THR A 38 -0.09 -7.80 -11.22
CA THR A 38 1.37 -7.57 -11.14
C THR A 38 1.72 -6.59 -10.02
N SER A 39 1.00 -5.48 -9.93
CA SER A 39 1.26 -4.37 -9.02
C SER A 39 0.02 -4.02 -8.21
N VAL A 40 0.22 -3.37 -7.07
CA VAL A 40 -0.84 -2.73 -6.31
C VAL A 40 -0.74 -1.23 -6.46
N ARG A 41 -1.88 -0.57 -6.68
CA ARG A 41 -1.99 0.88 -6.84
C ARG A 41 -3.08 1.46 -5.94
N ALA A 42 -2.89 2.70 -5.53
CA ALA A 42 -3.91 3.48 -4.83
C ALA A 42 -3.76 4.96 -5.16
N GLU A 43 -4.90 5.66 -5.07
CA GLU A 43 -4.99 7.11 -5.13
C GLU A 43 -5.69 7.59 -3.87
N PHE A 44 -5.22 8.67 -3.29
CA PHE A 44 -5.70 9.15 -2.02
C PHE A 44 -5.56 10.67 -1.90
N VAL A 45 -6.61 11.33 -1.42
CA VAL A 45 -6.57 12.75 -1.08
C VAL A 45 -6.62 12.88 0.45
N PRO A 46 -5.47 13.14 1.10
CA PRO A 46 -5.43 13.31 2.55
C PRO A 46 -6.11 14.63 2.96
N ASN A 47 -6.96 14.58 3.96
CA ASN A 47 -7.53 15.79 4.54
C ASN A 47 -6.61 16.39 5.60
N GLU A 48 -7.02 17.52 6.18
CA GLU A 48 -6.23 18.26 7.16
C GLU A 48 -6.02 17.53 8.49
N ASP A 49 -6.88 16.56 8.84
CA ASP A 49 -6.73 15.74 10.04
C ASP A 49 -5.50 14.83 10.00
N LEU A 50 -4.94 14.63 8.82
CA LEU A 50 -3.78 13.77 8.60
C LEU A 50 -2.47 14.55 8.54
N CYS A 51 -2.46 15.80 8.95
CA CYS A 51 -1.25 16.63 8.96
C CYS A 51 -0.29 16.26 10.11
N GLY A 52 0.99 16.49 9.85
CA GLY A 52 2.00 16.66 10.89
C GLY A 52 2.15 18.15 11.16
N PHE A 53 2.96 18.85 10.37
CA PHE A 53 2.89 20.31 10.32
C PHE A 53 1.69 20.76 9.50
N ASP A 54 1.16 21.94 9.79
CA ASP A 54 0.00 22.48 9.08
C ASP A 54 0.21 22.46 7.55
N GLY A 55 -0.75 21.88 6.83
CA GLY A 55 -0.71 21.75 5.39
C GLY A 55 0.20 20.65 4.84
N MET A 56 0.90 19.92 5.70
CA MET A 56 1.78 18.81 5.32
C MET A 56 1.27 17.50 5.88
N VAL A 57 1.18 16.47 5.05
CA VAL A 57 0.77 15.13 5.49
C VAL A 57 1.81 14.55 6.45
N HIS A 58 1.36 13.99 7.56
CA HIS A 58 2.23 13.34 8.53
C HIS A 58 3.02 12.19 7.89
N GLY A 59 4.33 12.13 8.17
CA GLY A 59 5.20 11.09 7.61
C GLY A 59 4.77 9.67 7.97
N GLY A 60 4.17 9.47 9.13
CA GLY A 60 3.59 8.18 9.55
C GLY A 60 2.39 7.75 8.70
N ILE A 61 1.61 8.69 8.18
CA ILE A 61 0.52 8.39 7.23
C ILE A 61 1.12 7.91 5.91
N ILE A 62 2.12 8.60 5.39
CA ILE A 62 2.84 8.17 4.17
C ILE A 62 3.43 6.77 4.36
N PHE A 63 4.02 6.50 5.51
CA PHE A 63 4.55 5.18 5.87
C PHE A 63 3.46 4.10 5.87
N SER A 64 2.31 4.39 6.45
CA SER A 64 1.17 3.47 6.51
C SER A 64 0.66 3.09 5.13
N LEU A 65 0.63 4.03 4.19
CA LEU A 65 0.24 3.78 2.80
C LEU A 65 1.19 2.78 2.12
N ALA A 66 2.48 2.96 2.32
CA ALA A 66 3.50 2.09 1.72
C ALA A 66 3.46 0.67 2.31
N ASP A 67 3.36 0.55 3.63
CA ASP A 67 3.25 -0.75 4.31
C ASP A 67 2.02 -1.51 3.82
N GLU A 68 0.89 -0.87 3.79
CA GLU A 68 -0.37 -1.48 3.34
C GLU A 68 -0.33 -1.90 1.87
N ALA A 69 0.22 -1.07 0.99
CA ALA A 69 0.34 -1.39 -0.43
C ALA A 69 1.20 -2.62 -0.68
N MET A 70 2.35 -2.72 -0.01
CA MET A 70 3.25 -3.88 -0.13
C MET A 70 2.61 -5.14 0.47
N MET A 71 1.90 -5.02 1.58
CA MET A 71 1.19 -6.13 2.19
C MET A 71 0.05 -6.63 1.30
N HIS A 72 -0.73 -5.73 0.71
CA HIS A 72 -1.77 -6.10 -0.25
C HIS A 72 -1.20 -6.82 -1.48
N LEU A 73 -0.04 -6.38 -1.96
CA LEU A 73 0.65 -7.03 -3.08
C LEU A 73 0.95 -8.50 -2.77
N ILE A 74 1.48 -8.77 -1.58
CA ILE A 74 1.83 -10.12 -1.13
C ILE A 74 0.56 -10.98 -1.03
N TRP A 75 -0.45 -10.51 -0.32
CA TRP A 75 -1.68 -11.28 -0.10
C TRP A 75 -2.49 -11.49 -1.37
N ALA A 76 -2.59 -10.48 -2.22
CA ALA A 76 -3.29 -10.59 -3.52
C ALA A 76 -2.61 -11.58 -4.47
N SER A 77 -1.29 -11.77 -4.33
CA SER A 77 -0.51 -12.74 -5.09
C SER A 77 -0.64 -14.18 -4.57
N GLY A 78 -1.46 -14.42 -3.54
CA GLY A 78 -1.69 -15.72 -2.94
C GLY A 78 -0.69 -16.13 -1.89
N MET A 79 0.22 -15.25 -1.49
CA MET A 79 1.20 -15.49 -0.43
C MET A 79 0.73 -14.88 0.89
N LYS A 80 1.27 -15.37 1.99
CA LYS A 80 1.02 -14.87 3.35
C LYS A 80 2.35 -14.57 4.02
N ALA A 81 2.47 -13.36 4.54
CA ALA A 81 3.69 -12.91 5.20
C ALA A 81 3.36 -11.83 6.24
N ILE A 82 4.30 -11.57 7.10
CA ILE A 82 4.27 -10.44 8.03
C ILE A 82 5.41 -9.47 7.71
N THR A 83 5.19 -8.21 8.01
CA THR A 83 6.21 -7.17 7.88
C THR A 83 7.31 -7.40 8.90
N ALA A 84 8.55 -7.52 8.43
CA ALA A 84 9.73 -7.64 9.29
C ALA A 84 10.53 -6.34 9.37
N GLU A 85 10.67 -5.65 8.25
CA GLU A 85 11.44 -4.41 8.17
C GLU A 85 10.93 -3.55 7.01
N ILE A 86 10.79 -2.25 7.23
CA ILE A 86 10.54 -1.28 6.17
C ILE A 86 11.53 -0.13 6.32
N THR A 87 12.21 0.20 5.22
CA THR A 87 13.02 1.40 5.10
C THR A 87 12.29 2.39 4.22
N MET A 88 12.02 3.58 4.75
CA MET A 88 11.37 4.66 4.05
C MET A 88 12.35 5.80 3.80
N ARG A 89 12.42 6.26 2.56
CA ARG A 89 13.10 7.50 2.21
C ARG A 89 12.07 8.54 1.79
N TYR A 90 12.03 9.66 2.49
CA TYR A 90 11.20 10.80 2.15
C TYR A 90 12.01 11.74 1.25
N HIS A 91 11.53 11.96 0.01
CA HIS A 91 12.19 12.84 -0.95
C HIS A 91 11.61 14.25 -0.90
N ASN A 92 10.29 14.34 -0.67
CA ASN A 92 9.53 15.56 -0.58
C ASN A 92 8.36 15.37 0.40
N TYR A 93 7.78 16.45 0.86
CA TYR A 93 6.53 16.37 1.63
C TYR A 93 5.31 16.32 0.71
N ALA A 94 4.24 15.68 1.19
CA ALA A 94 2.93 15.71 0.55
C ALA A 94 2.07 16.79 1.20
N ARG A 95 1.25 17.46 0.40
CA ARG A 95 0.31 18.49 0.88
C ARG A 95 -1.04 17.86 1.20
N THR A 96 -1.68 18.34 2.27
CA THR A 96 -3.08 18.02 2.54
C THR A 96 -3.97 18.59 1.42
N ASN A 97 -5.11 17.94 1.19
CA ASN A 97 -6.09 18.28 0.14
C ASN A 97 -5.54 18.19 -1.29
N ARG A 98 -4.43 17.49 -1.50
CA ARG A 98 -3.85 17.21 -2.82
C ARG A 98 -3.68 15.70 -2.99
N GLU A 99 -3.99 15.20 -4.18
CA GLU A 99 -3.90 13.79 -4.47
C GLU A 99 -2.49 13.23 -4.34
N ILE A 100 -2.41 12.07 -3.72
CA ILE A 100 -1.22 11.21 -3.69
C ILE A 100 -1.56 9.96 -4.47
N ASN A 101 -0.63 9.48 -5.29
CA ASN A 101 -0.73 8.17 -5.92
C ASN A 101 0.48 7.32 -5.58
N LEU A 102 0.27 6.01 -5.53
CA LEU A 102 1.32 5.06 -5.15
C LEU A 102 1.22 3.76 -5.93
N THR A 103 2.35 3.09 -6.06
CA THR A 103 2.46 1.79 -6.70
C THR A 103 3.42 0.92 -5.91
N ALA A 104 3.00 -0.32 -5.63
CA ALA A 104 3.84 -1.33 -5.00
C ALA A 104 4.15 -2.48 -5.98
N ASP A 105 5.40 -2.89 -6.01
CA ASP A 105 5.92 -3.95 -6.86
C ASP A 105 6.83 -4.88 -6.06
N PHE A 106 6.97 -6.13 -6.51
CA PHE A 106 7.96 -7.04 -5.95
C PHE A 106 9.37 -6.68 -6.44
N GLU A 107 10.36 -6.80 -5.54
CA GLU A 107 11.78 -6.81 -5.87
C GLU A 107 12.36 -8.23 -5.81
N MET A 108 11.86 -9.08 -4.91
CA MET A 108 12.29 -10.48 -4.77
C MET A 108 11.18 -11.30 -4.12
N VAL A 109 10.94 -12.48 -4.65
CA VAL A 109 10.01 -13.46 -4.07
C VAL A 109 10.77 -14.74 -3.78
N GLY A 110 11.06 -14.98 -2.52
CA GLY A 110 11.71 -16.19 -2.03
C GLY A 110 10.87 -16.96 -1.04
N LYS A 111 11.25 -18.19 -0.73
CA LYS A 111 10.53 -19.05 0.23
C LYS A 111 10.64 -18.55 1.68
N ARG A 112 11.72 -17.86 2.02
CA ARG A 112 12.04 -17.39 3.39
C ARG A 112 11.99 -15.88 3.52
N LEU A 113 12.02 -15.15 2.42
CA LEU A 113 12.07 -13.71 2.38
C LEU A 113 11.40 -13.19 1.12
N ILE A 114 10.50 -12.22 1.28
CA ILE A 114 9.91 -11.45 0.19
C ILE A 114 10.38 -10.01 0.35
N LYS A 115 10.81 -9.39 -0.74
CA LYS A 115 11.11 -7.96 -0.79
C LYS A 115 10.15 -7.27 -1.75
N ALA A 116 9.60 -6.16 -1.30
CA ALA A 116 8.73 -5.32 -2.10
C ALA A 116 9.16 -3.86 -2.01
N LYS A 117 8.74 -3.08 -2.97
CA LYS A 117 9.00 -1.65 -3.07
C LYS A 117 7.69 -0.92 -3.29
N CYS A 118 7.54 0.26 -2.68
CA CYS A 118 6.44 1.18 -2.95
C CYS A 118 6.99 2.55 -3.29
N GLU A 119 6.50 3.15 -4.35
CA GLU A 119 6.82 4.52 -4.76
C GLU A 119 5.58 5.38 -4.65
N ILE A 120 5.72 6.55 -4.05
CA ILE A 120 4.64 7.49 -3.77
C ILE A 120 4.94 8.82 -4.46
N TYR A 121 3.95 9.34 -5.20
CA TYR A 121 4.05 10.56 -5.97
C TYR A 121 2.92 11.52 -5.61
N ASN A 122 3.16 12.83 -5.80
CA ASN A 122 2.11 13.85 -5.71
C ASN A 122 1.35 14.00 -7.04
N ASP A 123 0.37 14.88 -7.06
CA ASP A 123 -0.48 15.17 -8.21
C ASP A 123 0.24 15.81 -9.41
N SER A 124 1.45 16.35 -9.21
CA SER A 124 2.30 16.87 -10.29
C SER A 124 3.38 15.88 -10.75
N GLY A 125 3.33 14.62 -10.27
CA GLY A 125 4.28 13.57 -10.64
C GLY A 125 5.62 13.63 -9.90
N LYS A 126 5.74 14.49 -8.88
CA LYS A 126 6.95 14.57 -8.06
C LYS A 126 6.98 13.45 -7.02
N LYS A 127 8.12 12.77 -6.91
CA LYS A 127 8.28 11.69 -5.94
C LYS A 127 8.27 12.21 -4.51
N ILE A 128 7.36 11.68 -3.69
CA ILE A 128 7.22 11.99 -2.27
C ILE A 128 8.10 11.07 -1.44
N ALA A 129 8.01 9.76 -1.66
CA ALA A 129 8.73 8.77 -0.88
C ALA A 129 8.97 7.47 -1.67
N THR A 130 9.99 6.74 -1.24
CA THR A 130 10.26 5.37 -1.66
C THR A 130 10.39 4.50 -0.42
N ALA A 131 9.62 3.41 -0.36
CA ALA A 131 9.72 2.40 0.69
C ALA A 131 10.25 1.10 0.12
N ARG A 132 11.07 0.40 0.90
CA ARG A 132 11.47 -0.98 0.65
C ARG A 132 11.19 -1.81 1.88
N GLY A 133 10.45 -2.88 1.69
CA GLY A 133 10.04 -3.78 2.76
C GLY A 133 10.63 -5.16 2.63
N LYS A 134 10.90 -5.77 3.79
CA LYS A 134 11.21 -7.19 3.95
C LYS A 134 10.07 -7.85 4.71
N PHE A 135 9.60 -8.94 4.17
CA PHE A 135 8.44 -9.68 4.69
C PHE A 135 8.81 -11.15 4.87
N LEU A 136 8.37 -11.71 5.97
CA LEU A 136 8.64 -13.11 6.31
C LEU A 136 7.41 -13.95 6.01
N PRO A 137 7.47 -14.86 5.02
CA PRO A 137 6.39 -15.80 4.76
C PRO A 137 6.11 -16.66 5.98
N PHE A 138 4.85 -16.98 6.20
CA PHE A 138 4.43 -17.89 7.24
C PHE A 138 3.47 -18.95 6.71
N SER A 139 3.39 -20.08 7.41
CA SER A 139 2.49 -21.19 7.11
C SER A 139 2.08 -21.90 8.41
N GLY A 140 1.02 -22.68 8.37
CA GLY A 140 0.58 -23.50 9.49
C GLY A 140 -0.25 -22.73 10.53
N ASP A 141 0.05 -22.90 11.81
CA ASP A 141 -0.80 -22.43 12.92
C ASP A 141 -0.96 -20.92 13.00
N ASP A 142 -0.01 -20.18 12.51
CA ASP A 142 -0.06 -18.70 12.43
C ASP A 142 -1.17 -18.21 11.48
N GLU A 143 -1.59 -19.04 10.53
CA GLU A 143 -2.69 -18.72 9.62
C GLU A 143 -4.00 -18.39 10.33
N LYS A 144 -4.29 -19.06 11.46
CA LYS A 144 -5.56 -18.88 12.20
C LYS A 144 -5.71 -17.47 12.76
N VAL A 145 -4.61 -16.82 13.10
CA VAL A 145 -4.58 -15.46 13.63
C VAL A 145 -4.96 -14.45 12.54
N PHE A 146 -4.64 -14.74 11.29
CA PHE A 146 -4.78 -13.81 10.16
C PHE A 146 -5.97 -14.11 9.24
N LYS A 147 -6.68 -15.22 9.43
CA LYS A 147 -7.84 -15.62 8.60
C LYS A 147 -8.98 -14.61 8.51
N LYS A 148 -9.06 -13.68 9.45
CA LYS A 148 -10.13 -12.67 9.50
C LYS A 148 -9.78 -11.37 8.77
N ARG A 149 -8.63 -11.28 8.15
CA ARG A 149 -8.14 -10.02 7.60
C ARG A 149 -8.70 -9.70 6.20
N PHE A 150 -9.01 -10.73 5.43
CA PHE A 150 -9.50 -10.60 4.05
C PHE A 150 -10.73 -11.44 3.79
#